data_d766a153061b3356e8bce6fa1eb9abbd
#
_entry.id   d766a153061b3356e8bce6fa1eb9abbd
#
_cell.length_a   1.000
_cell.length_b   1.000
_cell.length_c   1.000
_cell.angle_alpha   90.00
_cell.angle_beta   90.00
_cell.angle_gamma   90.00
#
_symmetry.space_group_name_H-M   'P 1'
#
loop_
_entity.id
_entity.type
_entity.pdbx_description
1 polymer ?
#
loop_
_entity_poly.entity_id
_entity_poly.type
_entity_poly.pdbx_seq_one_letter_code
_entity_poly.pdbx_strand_id
1 'polypeptide(L)'
;MKQILSDFIRRRTGMLIKCALIAVGFAAAAWIPLMFSGGWADWFRLVWTIGAVVVSAAVASLLVKAFVDIFGVARCRLEEQLRNMPEAEREGVISAYPSAKALGERWFMPEHILFYTARRALLLRYDAIKMITLKNDGDLLLVTSSGDITMPVKPRENAGVLYAVLRSKNPEIKPGTAETVEKENAQN
;
A
#
# COMPACT_ATOMS: atom_id res chain seq x y z
N MET A 1 -14.19 -5.03 13.74
CA MET A 1 -13.53 -3.75 13.39
C MET A 1 -12.18 -3.56 14.06
N LYS A 2 -12.07 -3.60 15.40
CA LYS A 2 -10.79 -3.40 16.12
C LYS A 2 -9.67 -4.34 15.65
N GLN A 3 -9.96 -5.61 15.38
CA GLN A 3 -8.97 -6.59 14.92
C GLN A 3 -8.38 -6.22 13.54
N ILE A 4 -9.23 -5.88 12.57
CA ILE A 4 -8.80 -5.48 11.22
C ILE A 4 -7.88 -4.26 11.29
N LEU A 5 -8.26 -3.24 12.07
CA LEU A 5 -7.46 -2.03 12.26
C LEU A 5 -6.16 -2.31 13.01
N SER A 6 -6.18 -3.19 14.04
CA SER A 6 -5.01 -3.60 14.80
C SER A 6 -4.00 -4.34 13.92
N ASP A 7 -4.45 -5.27 13.09
CA ASP A 7 -3.59 -6.03 12.17
C ASP A 7 -3.00 -5.14 11.09
N PHE A 8 -3.79 -4.18 10.57
CA PHE A 8 -3.29 -3.15 9.65
C PHE A 8 -2.16 -2.35 10.30
N ILE A 9 -2.39 -1.80 11.50
CA ILE A 9 -1.39 -1.00 12.23
C ILE A 9 -0.13 -1.85 12.47
N ARG A 10 -0.27 -3.06 13.03
CA ARG A 10 0.86 -3.93 13.36
C ARG A 10 1.76 -4.22 12.16
N ARG A 11 1.17 -4.55 11.01
CA ARG A 11 1.93 -4.83 9.77
C ARG A 11 2.64 -3.61 9.24
N ARG A 12 1.96 -2.46 9.23
CA ARG A 12 2.54 -1.20 8.73
C ARG A 12 3.59 -0.62 9.68
N THR A 13 3.42 -0.78 10.99
CA THR A 13 4.45 -0.39 11.97
C THR A 13 5.74 -1.17 11.75
N GLY A 14 5.68 -2.48 11.51
CA GLY A 14 6.86 -3.27 11.22
C GLY A 14 7.61 -2.82 9.96
N MET A 15 6.90 -2.41 8.91
CA MET A 15 7.49 -1.85 7.70
C MET A 15 8.12 -0.48 7.97
N LEU A 16 7.42 0.40 8.69
CA LEU A 16 7.92 1.73 9.06
C LEU A 16 9.19 1.67 9.88
N ILE A 17 9.26 0.77 10.87
CA ILE A 17 10.47 0.59 11.70
C ILE A 17 11.65 0.20 10.83
N LYS A 18 11.48 -0.74 9.89
CA LYS A 18 12.55 -1.13 8.95
C LYS A 18 13.02 0.05 8.08
N CYS A 19 12.07 0.79 7.50
CA CYS A 19 12.39 1.97 6.70
C CYS A 19 13.07 3.06 7.55
N ALA A 20 12.61 3.28 8.79
CA ALA A 20 13.21 4.24 9.72
C ALA A 20 14.64 3.86 10.08
N LEU A 21 14.92 2.59 10.38
CA LEU A 21 16.28 2.12 10.68
C LEU A 21 17.24 2.33 9.51
N ILE A 22 16.80 2.01 8.28
CA ILE A 22 17.60 2.25 7.08
C ILE A 22 17.83 3.74 6.89
N ALA A 23 16.80 4.57 7.00
CA ALA A 23 16.88 6.01 6.81
C ALA A 23 17.78 6.70 7.85
N VAL A 24 17.66 6.30 9.12
CA VAL A 24 18.55 6.77 10.20
C VAL A 24 19.99 6.32 9.94
N GLY A 25 20.19 5.09 9.46
CA GLY A 25 21.52 4.60 9.08
C GLY A 25 22.18 5.47 7.98
N PHE A 26 21.41 5.83 6.95
CA PHE A 26 21.90 6.74 5.89
C PHE A 26 22.21 8.14 6.43
N ALA A 27 21.32 8.70 7.27
CA ALA A 27 21.57 9.99 7.90
C ALA A 27 22.84 9.96 8.78
N ALA A 28 22.99 8.92 9.60
CA ALA A 28 24.19 8.74 10.43
C ALA A 28 25.46 8.62 9.58
N ALA A 29 25.40 7.86 8.48
CA ALA A 29 26.56 7.71 7.57
C ALA A 29 27.03 9.04 6.98
N ALA A 30 26.13 10.01 6.76
CA ALA A 30 26.48 11.34 6.29
C ALA A 30 27.32 12.15 7.32
N TRP A 31 27.24 11.79 8.62
CA TRP A 31 27.99 12.45 9.68
C TRP A 31 29.34 11.80 9.98
N ILE A 32 29.55 10.52 9.58
CA ILE A 32 30.81 9.78 9.85
C ILE A 32 32.04 10.52 9.33
N PRO A 33 32.09 11.05 8.08
CA PRO A 33 33.30 11.74 7.57
C PRO A 33 33.68 12.97 8.39
N LEU A 34 32.69 13.63 9.04
CA LEU A 34 32.97 14.78 9.90
C LEU A 34 33.75 14.41 11.16
N MET A 35 33.62 13.17 11.65
CA MET A 35 34.38 12.68 12.79
C MET A 35 35.85 12.52 12.48
N PHE A 36 36.21 12.32 11.20
CA PHE A 36 37.57 12.14 10.72
C PHE A 36 38.10 13.37 9.96
N SER A 37 37.44 14.50 10.05
CA SER A 37 37.72 15.71 9.26
C SER A 37 38.84 16.59 9.80
N GLY A 38 39.66 16.11 10.74
CA GLY A 38 40.71 16.90 11.40
C GLY A 38 41.77 17.53 10.48
N GLY A 39 41.94 17.03 9.24
CA GLY A 39 42.82 17.58 8.23
C GLY A 39 42.16 18.29 7.07
N TRP A 40 40.83 18.50 7.13
CA TRP A 40 40.08 19.12 6.04
C TRP A 40 40.16 20.64 6.10
N ALA A 41 40.17 21.29 4.92
CA ALA A 41 39.99 22.74 4.83
C ALA A 41 38.63 23.15 5.40
N ASP A 42 38.56 24.28 6.10
CA ASP A 42 37.34 24.76 6.82
C ASP A 42 36.15 24.89 5.91
N TRP A 43 36.33 25.37 4.67
CA TRP A 43 35.25 25.50 3.70
C TRP A 43 34.67 24.13 3.32
N PHE A 44 35.49 23.08 3.23
CA PHE A 44 35.00 21.75 2.88
C PHE A 44 34.24 21.10 4.04
N ARG A 45 34.70 21.31 5.29
CA ARG A 45 33.94 20.93 6.49
C ARG A 45 32.60 21.62 6.55
N LEU A 46 32.52 22.92 6.24
CA LEU A 46 31.27 23.66 6.20
C LEU A 46 30.29 23.10 5.17
N VAL A 47 30.74 22.90 3.93
CA VAL A 47 29.94 22.36 2.84
C VAL A 47 29.40 20.96 3.21
N TRP A 48 30.28 20.09 3.76
CA TRP A 48 29.88 18.76 4.18
C TRP A 48 28.85 18.78 5.33
N THR A 49 29.05 19.66 6.30
CA THR A 49 28.10 19.84 7.41
C THR A 49 26.71 20.27 6.90
N ILE A 50 26.67 21.24 6.00
CA ILE A 50 25.41 21.69 5.37
C ILE A 50 24.74 20.50 4.64
N GLY A 51 25.51 19.73 3.87
CA GLY A 51 25.03 18.54 3.18
C GLY A 51 24.44 17.51 4.14
N ALA A 52 25.13 17.19 5.24
CA ALA A 52 24.67 16.25 6.25
C ALA A 52 23.37 16.72 6.94
N VAL A 53 23.25 18.02 7.22
CA VAL A 53 22.02 18.62 7.77
C VAL A 53 20.86 18.51 6.79
N VAL A 54 21.10 18.82 5.51
CA VAL A 54 20.06 18.73 4.47
C VAL A 54 19.57 17.29 4.31
N VAL A 55 20.49 16.31 4.26
CA VAL A 55 20.15 14.87 4.19
C VAL A 55 19.32 14.46 5.41
N SER A 56 19.73 14.86 6.62
CA SER A 56 19.03 14.53 7.85
C SER A 56 17.60 15.12 7.87
N ALA A 57 17.44 16.38 7.44
CA ALA A 57 16.15 17.03 7.34
C ALA A 57 15.24 16.37 6.30
N ALA A 58 15.79 15.98 5.13
CA ALA A 58 15.05 15.26 4.10
C ALA A 58 14.57 13.88 4.61
N VAL A 59 15.44 13.12 5.29
CA VAL A 59 15.10 11.84 5.91
C VAL A 59 13.99 12.01 6.96
N ALA A 60 14.10 12.99 7.85
CA ALA A 60 13.07 13.28 8.85
C ALA A 60 11.72 13.62 8.20
N SER A 61 11.72 14.45 7.17
CA SER A 61 10.51 14.83 6.42
C SER A 61 9.85 13.62 5.75
N LEU A 62 10.63 12.71 5.15
CA LEU A 62 10.12 11.49 4.53
C LEU A 62 9.51 10.53 5.57
N LEU A 63 10.14 10.40 6.74
CA LEU A 63 9.60 9.57 7.84
C LEU A 63 8.29 10.13 8.39
N VAL A 64 8.22 11.44 8.62
CA VAL A 64 6.99 12.11 9.07
C VAL A 64 5.87 11.92 8.04
N LYS A 65 6.17 12.12 6.75
CA LYS A 65 5.20 11.91 5.68
C LYS A 65 4.71 10.46 5.63
N ALA A 66 5.61 9.49 5.69
CA ALA A 66 5.25 8.07 5.70
C ALA A 66 4.37 7.71 6.91
N PHE A 67 4.68 8.28 8.08
CA PHE A 67 3.88 8.11 9.28
C PHE A 67 2.46 8.68 9.12
N VAL A 68 2.34 9.90 8.62
CA VAL A 68 1.04 10.56 8.37
C VAL A 68 0.23 9.80 7.33
N ASP A 69 0.85 9.36 6.22
CA ASP A 69 0.17 8.62 5.16
C ASP A 69 -0.38 7.27 5.69
N ILE A 70 0.37 6.56 6.52
CA ILE A 70 -0.01 5.24 7.02
C ILE A 70 -1.03 5.34 8.17
N PHE A 71 -0.72 6.12 9.19
CA PHE A 71 -1.55 6.16 10.41
C PHE A 71 -2.68 7.19 10.35
N GLY A 72 -2.50 8.28 9.59
CA GLY A 72 -3.56 9.26 9.37
C GLY A 72 -4.49 8.83 8.24
N VAL A 73 -4.01 8.89 7.01
CA VAL A 73 -4.87 8.79 5.83
C VAL A 73 -5.39 7.37 5.59
N ALA A 74 -4.51 6.36 5.59
CA ALA A 74 -4.92 5.00 5.22
C ALA A 74 -5.80 4.35 6.29
N ARG A 75 -5.48 4.58 7.57
CA ARG A 75 -6.28 4.09 8.70
C ARG A 75 -7.66 4.74 8.72
N CYS A 76 -7.73 6.07 8.61
CA CYS A 76 -9.00 6.78 8.64
C CYS A 76 -9.91 6.37 7.48
N ARG A 77 -9.37 6.17 6.28
CA ARG A 77 -10.14 5.70 5.14
C ARG A 77 -10.69 4.28 5.32
N LEU A 78 -9.91 3.36 5.87
CA LEU A 78 -10.39 2.00 6.16
C LEU A 78 -11.47 2.03 7.23
N GLU A 79 -11.29 2.84 8.27
CA GLU A 79 -12.30 3.01 9.33
C GLU A 79 -13.58 3.62 8.78
N GLU A 80 -13.47 4.61 7.91
CA GLU A 80 -14.60 5.26 7.24
C GLU A 80 -15.34 4.28 6.30
N GLN A 81 -14.62 3.48 5.49
CA GLN A 81 -15.23 2.45 4.68
C GLN A 81 -16.05 1.46 5.52
N LEU A 82 -15.47 0.98 6.63
CA LEU A 82 -16.17 0.06 7.53
C LEU A 82 -17.35 0.72 8.27
N ARG A 83 -17.27 2.01 8.55
CA ARG A 83 -18.36 2.76 9.21
C ARG A 83 -19.51 3.03 8.27
N ASN A 84 -19.21 3.34 7.00
CA ASN A 84 -20.21 3.68 5.98
C ASN A 84 -20.90 2.45 5.38
N MET A 85 -20.43 1.25 5.68
CA MET A 85 -21.09 0.02 5.29
C MET A 85 -22.40 -0.21 6.04
N PRO A 86 -23.41 -0.83 5.39
CA PRO A 86 -24.58 -1.36 6.08
C PRO A 86 -24.17 -2.29 7.22
N GLU A 87 -24.91 -2.25 8.34
CA GLU A 87 -24.53 -2.98 9.56
C GLU A 87 -24.38 -4.49 9.34
N ALA A 88 -25.31 -5.10 8.62
CA ALA A 88 -25.26 -6.53 8.30
C ALA A 88 -24.02 -6.90 7.48
N GLU A 89 -23.65 -6.08 6.51
CA GLU A 89 -22.45 -6.27 5.69
C GLU A 89 -21.17 -6.10 6.50
N ARG A 90 -21.12 -5.07 7.34
CA ARG A 90 -20.00 -4.81 8.25
C ARG A 90 -19.78 -5.96 9.24
N GLU A 91 -20.84 -6.51 9.80
CA GLU A 91 -20.76 -7.68 10.69
C GLU A 91 -20.28 -8.92 9.95
N GLY A 92 -20.76 -9.13 8.70
CA GLY A 92 -20.28 -10.18 7.82
C GLY A 92 -18.77 -10.09 7.55
N VAL A 93 -18.25 -8.89 7.25
CA VAL A 93 -16.81 -8.66 7.07
C VAL A 93 -16.03 -8.93 8.37
N ILE A 94 -16.50 -8.42 9.51
CA ILE A 94 -15.82 -8.57 10.80
C ILE A 94 -15.76 -10.04 11.22
N SER A 95 -16.85 -10.80 11.04
CA SER A 95 -16.91 -12.23 11.38
C SER A 95 -16.10 -13.10 10.44
N ALA A 96 -16.05 -12.76 9.15
CA ALA A 96 -15.29 -13.50 8.14
C ALA A 96 -13.78 -13.24 8.19
N TYR A 97 -13.35 -12.08 8.68
CA TYR A 97 -11.94 -11.67 8.66
C TYR A 97 -10.98 -12.65 9.37
N PRO A 98 -11.27 -13.19 10.58
CA PRO A 98 -10.36 -14.13 11.25
C PRO A 98 -10.12 -15.42 10.48
N SER A 99 -11.09 -15.87 9.68
CA SER A 99 -11.01 -17.08 8.83
C SER A 99 -10.59 -16.77 7.40
N ALA A 100 -10.34 -15.50 7.06
CA ALA A 100 -9.98 -15.09 5.71
C ALA A 100 -8.67 -15.71 5.25
N LYS A 101 -8.66 -16.24 4.04
CA LYS A 101 -7.45 -16.78 3.42
C LYS A 101 -6.53 -15.61 3.04
N ALA A 102 -5.38 -15.52 3.71
CA ALA A 102 -4.38 -14.49 3.42
C ALA A 102 -3.42 -14.95 2.32
N LEU A 103 -3.22 -14.11 1.30
CA LEU A 103 -2.18 -14.26 0.29
C LEU A 103 -1.41 -12.94 0.17
N GLY A 104 -0.21 -12.92 0.71
CA GLY A 104 0.58 -11.68 0.82
C GLY A 104 -0.10 -10.64 1.70
N GLU A 105 -0.41 -9.48 1.13
CA GLU A 105 -1.11 -8.37 1.79
C GLU A 105 -2.59 -8.30 1.39
N ARG A 106 -3.19 -9.45 1.09
CA ARG A 106 -4.60 -9.59 0.68
C ARG A 106 -5.30 -10.64 1.51
N TRP A 107 -6.53 -10.36 1.89
CA TRP A 107 -7.40 -11.26 2.65
C TRP A 107 -8.65 -11.51 1.83
N PHE A 108 -8.82 -12.76 1.45
CA PHE A 108 -9.96 -13.22 0.67
C PHE A 108 -11.03 -13.74 1.62
N MET A 109 -12.08 -12.96 1.78
CA MET A 109 -13.29 -13.29 2.52
C MET A 109 -14.34 -13.88 1.58
N PRO A 110 -15.51 -14.34 2.06
CA PRO A 110 -16.57 -14.88 1.20
C PRO A 110 -17.03 -13.92 0.11
N GLU A 111 -17.33 -12.66 0.44
CA GLU A 111 -17.89 -11.66 -0.46
C GLU A 111 -16.96 -10.47 -0.73
N HIS A 112 -15.90 -10.32 0.06
CA HIS A 112 -15.00 -9.18 0.02
C HIS A 112 -13.54 -9.60 -0.10
N ILE A 113 -12.77 -8.72 -0.70
CA ILE A 113 -11.31 -8.72 -0.62
C ILE A 113 -10.85 -7.48 0.13
N LEU A 114 -10.00 -7.67 1.15
CA LEU A 114 -9.23 -6.60 1.76
C LEU A 114 -7.81 -6.68 1.24
N PHE A 115 -7.30 -5.60 0.70
CA PHE A 115 -5.90 -5.54 0.29
C PHE A 115 -5.26 -4.19 0.59
N TYR A 116 -3.95 -4.20 0.76
CA TYR A 116 -3.17 -3.03 1.06
C TYR A 116 -2.35 -2.62 -0.15
N THR A 117 -2.48 -1.35 -0.52
CA THR A 117 -1.58 -0.66 -1.43
C THR A 117 -0.54 0.12 -0.61
N ALA A 118 0.45 0.75 -1.28
CA ALA A 118 1.45 1.56 -0.58
C ALA A 118 0.83 2.64 0.33
N ARG A 119 -0.32 3.20 -0.06
CA ARG A 119 -0.96 4.36 0.60
C ARG A 119 -2.38 4.10 1.10
N ARG A 120 -2.97 2.94 0.82
CA ARG A 120 -4.39 2.69 1.11
C ARG A 120 -4.61 1.27 1.58
N ALA A 121 -5.56 1.10 2.48
CA ALA A 121 -6.23 -0.16 2.72
C ALA A 121 -7.58 -0.09 2.01
N LEU A 122 -7.88 -1.06 1.19
CA LEU A 122 -9.09 -1.10 0.37
C LEU A 122 -9.85 -2.38 0.66
N LEU A 123 -11.11 -2.22 1.02
CA LEU A 123 -12.07 -3.28 1.16
C LEU A 123 -13.02 -3.19 -0.04
N LEU A 124 -13.08 -4.25 -0.83
CA LEU A 124 -13.83 -4.28 -2.08
C LEU A 124 -14.70 -5.53 -2.14
N ARG A 125 -15.95 -5.38 -2.54
CA ARG A 125 -16.84 -6.52 -2.85
C ARG A 125 -16.45 -7.12 -4.20
N TYR A 126 -16.58 -8.42 -4.33
CA TYR A 126 -16.26 -9.09 -5.61
C TYR A 126 -17.23 -8.70 -6.71
N ASP A 127 -18.51 -8.47 -6.40
CA ASP A 127 -19.53 -8.06 -7.37
C ASP A 127 -19.31 -6.64 -7.92
N ALA A 128 -18.59 -5.80 -7.20
CA ALA A 128 -18.19 -4.47 -7.71
C ALA A 128 -17.12 -4.54 -8.79
N ILE A 129 -16.39 -5.67 -8.92
CA ILE A 129 -15.32 -5.85 -9.90
C ILE A 129 -15.94 -6.31 -11.22
N LYS A 130 -15.89 -5.47 -12.24
CA LYS A 130 -16.41 -5.77 -13.58
C LYS A 130 -15.38 -6.41 -14.49
N MET A 131 -14.13 -5.92 -14.44
CA MET A 131 -13.06 -6.37 -15.32
C MET A 131 -11.72 -6.35 -14.58
N ILE A 132 -10.84 -7.26 -14.97
CA ILE A 132 -9.45 -7.32 -14.46
C ILE A 132 -8.51 -7.31 -15.65
N THR A 133 -7.55 -6.40 -15.63
CA THR A 133 -6.52 -6.26 -16.65
C THR A 133 -5.14 -6.38 -16.03
N LEU A 134 -4.25 -7.13 -16.65
CA LEU A 134 -2.84 -7.16 -16.28
C LEU A 134 -2.15 -5.95 -16.92
N LYS A 135 -1.53 -5.12 -16.10
CA LYS A 135 -0.75 -3.97 -16.56
C LYS A 135 0.66 -4.40 -16.97
N ASN A 136 1.33 -3.54 -17.74
CA ASN A 136 2.72 -3.78 -18.19
C ASN A 136 3.74 -3.87 -17.05
N ASP A 137 3.44 -3.23 -15.90
CA ASP A 137 4.26 -3.27 -14.68
C ASP A 137 4.04 -4.56 -13.84
N GLY A 138 3.12 -5.44 -14.30
CA GLY A 138 2.78 -6.69 -13.62
C GLY A 138 1.68 -6.56 -12.59
N ASP A 139 1.19 -5.36 -12.30
CA ASP A 139 0.08 -5.11 -11.39
C ASP A 139 -1.26 -5.46 -12.04
N LEU A 140 -2.28 -5.74 -11.22
CA LEU A 140 -3.64 -5.95 -11.70
C LEU A 140 -4.45 -4.67 -11.59
N LEU A 141 -5.02 -4.22 -12.70
CA LEU A 141 -6.01 -3.17 -12.74
C LEU A 141 -7.40 -3.78 -12.58
N LEU A 142 -8.08 -3.41 -11.51
CA LEU A 142 -9.46 -3.77 -11.22
C LEU A 142 -10.36 -2.63 -11.66
N VAL A 143 -11.15 -2.85 -12.69
CA VAL A 143 -12.20 -1.89 -13.12
C VAL A 143 -13.44 -2.20 -12.30
N THR A 144 -13.87 -1.22 -11.52
CA THR A 144 -15.02 -1.37 -10.61
C THR A 144 -16.12 -0.37 -10.94
N SER A 145 -17.30 -0.58 -10.37
CA SER A 145 -18.42 0.36 -10.49
C SER A 145 -18.13 1.75 -9.92
N SER A 146 -17.12 1.87 -9.04
CA SER A 146 -16.74 3.12 -8.37
C SER A 146 -15.43 3.73 -8.90
N GLY A 147 -14.84 3.15 -9.96
CA GLY A 147 -13.58 3.59 -10.58
C GLY A 147 -12.51 2.52 -10.60
N ASP A 148 -11.38 2.86 -11.18
CA ASP A 148 -10.26 1.96 -11.40
C ASP A 148 -9.35 1.87 -10.18
N ILE A 149 -9.00 0.65 -9.81
CA ILE A 149 -8.17 0.36 -8.65
C ILE A 149 -6.99 -0.51 -9.07
N THR A 150 -5.76 -0.03 -8.88
CA THR A 150 -4.57 -0.85 -9.10
C THR A 150 -4.27 -1.68 -7.85
N MET A 151 -4.26 -3.00 -8.03
CA MET A 151 -3.85 -3.96 -7.01
C MET A 151 -2.41 -4.40 -7.30
N PRO A 152 -1.44 -4.03 -6.43
CA PRO A 152 -0.04 -4.35 -6.65
C PRO A 152 0.19 -5.86 -6.55
N VAL A 153 1.00 -6.41 -7.45
CA VAL A 153 1.42 -7.82 -7.45
C VAL A 153 2.91 -7.86 -7.16
N LYS A 154 3.30 -8.56 -6.09
CA LYS A 154 4.72 -8.65 -5.73
C LYS A 154 5.47 -9.55 -6.73
N PRO A 155 6.78 -9.32 -6.96
CA PRO A 155 7.56 -10.06 -7.98
C PRO A 155 7.56 -11.60 -7.82
N ARG A 156 7.25 -12.10 -6.61
CA ARG A 156 7.16 -13.55 -6.32
C ARG A 156 5.74 -14.10 -6.38
N GLU A 157 4.77 -13.25 -6.64
CA GLU A 157 3.35 -13.61 -6.74
C GLU A 157 2.98 -13.79 -8.22
N ASN A 158 2.10 -14.75 -8.48
CA ASN A 158 1.61 -14.99 -9.83
C ASN A 158 0.28 -14.24 -10.03
N ALA A 159 0.27 -13.23 -10.90
CA ALA A 159 -0.93 -12.47 -11.24
C ALA A 159 -2.06 -13.36 -11.78
N GLY A 160 -1.72 -14.43 -12.52
CA GLY A 160 -2.69 -15.42 -13.02
C GLY A 160 -3.40 -16.17 -11.90
N VAL A 161 -2.70 -16.50 -10.82
CA VAL A 161 -3.31 -17.13 -9.63
C VAL A 161 -4.28 -16.16 -8.95
N LEU A 162 -3.88 -14.89 -8.79
CA LEU A 162 -4.75 -13.87 -8.21
C LEU A 162 -6.00 -13.65 -9.06
N TYR A 163 -5.83 -13.56 -10.38
CA TYR A 163 -6.94 -13.47 -11.32
C TYR A 163 -7.89 -14.66 -11.19
N ALA A 164 -7.36 -15.89 -11.16
CA ALA A 164 -8.17 -17.10 -11.03
C ALA A 164 -8.94 -17.13 -9.70
N VAL A 165 -8.32 -16.69 -8.59
CA VAL A 165 -8.98 -16.59 -7.29
C VAL A 165 -10.10 -15.55 -7.32
N LEU A 166 -9.89 -14.37 -7.89
CA LEU A 166 -10.91 -13.33 -8.00
C LEU A 166 -12.07 -13.81 -8.87
N ARG A 167 -11.77 -14.44 -10.02
CA ARG A 167 -12.78 -14.98 -10.91
C ARG A 167 -13.58 -16.15 -10.30
N SER A 168 -12.96 -16.96 -9.45
CA SER A 168 -13.67 -18.01 -8.73
C SER A 168 -14.69 -17.47 -7.72
N LYS A 169 -14.50 -16.24 -7.25
CA LYS A 169 -15.40 -15.53 -6.34
C LYS A 169 -16.48 -14.76 -7.08
N ASN A 170 -16.20 -14.26 -8.27
CA ASN A 170 -17.14 -13.62 -9.16
C ASN A 170 -16.88 -14.07 -10.61
N PRO A 171 -17.64 -15.07 -11.12
CA PRO A 171 -17.48 -15.59 -12.49
C PRO A 171 -17.77 -14.57 -13.59
N GLU A 172 -18.51 -13.49 -13.28
CA GLU A 172 -18.88 -12.45 -14.23
C GLU A 172 -17.72 -11.48 -14.57
N ILE A 173 -16.60 -11.58 -13.83
CA ILE A 173 -15.43 -10.76 -14.08
C ILE A 173 -14.85 -11.06 -15.46
N LYS A 174 -14.83 -10.03 -16.31
CA LYS A 174 -14.27 -10.11 -17.66
C LYS A 174 -12.75 -9.96 -17.65
N PRO A 175 -12.02 -10.73 -18.48
CA PRO A 175 -10.62 -10.42 -18.73
C PRO A 175 -10.55 -9.16 -19.59
N GLY A 176 -9.74 -8.18 -19.15
CA GLY A 176 -9.49 -6.96 -19.93
C GLY A 176 -8.13 -7.03 -20.62
N THR A 177 -8.04 -6.38 -21.79
CA THR A 177 -6.77 -6.01 -22.40
C THR A 177 -6.51 -4.52 -22.14
N ALA A 178 -5.26 -4.07 -22.20
CA ALA A 178 -4.93 -2.65 -21.99
C ALA A 178 -5.73 -1.72 -22.92
N GLU A 179 -5.97 -2.16 -24.16
CA GLU A 179 -6.78 -1.42 -25.15
C GLU A 179 -8.27 -1.30 -24.79
N THR A 180 -8.82 -2.28 -24.03
CA THR A 180 -10.24 -2.26 -23.64
C THR A 180 -10.51 -1.22 -22.57
N VAL A 181 -9.53 -0.96 -21.68
CA VAL A 181 -9.63 0.03 -20.60
C VAL A 181 -9.60 1.46 -21.15
N GLU A 182 -8.75 1.73 -22.17
CA GLU A 182 -8.71 3.06 -22.81
C GLU A 182 -10.03 3.42 -23.50
N LYS A 183 -10.69 2.45 -24.12
CA LYS A 183 -11.98 2.68 -24.79
C LYS A 183 -13.13 2.93 -23.81
N GLU A 184 -13.14 2.26 -22.66
CA GLU A 184 -14.20 2.43 -21.66
C GLU A 184 -14.06 3.77 -20.89
N ASN A 185 -12.81 4.22 -20.66
CA ASN A 185 -12.52 5.53 -20.08
C ASN A 185 -12.78 6.71 -21.03
N ALA A 186 -12.81 6.49 -22.33
CA ALA A 186 -13.14 7.51 -23.34
C ALA A 186 -14.66 7.68 -23.55
N GLN A 187 -15.49 6.77 -23.02
CA GLN A 187 -16.95 6.79 -23.15
C GLN A 187 -17.68 7.28 -21.90
N ASN A 188 -16.98 7.54 -20.79
CA ASN A 188 -17.51 8.12 -19.53
C ASN A 188 -16.98 9.54 -19.34
#